data_0d66ae0499432004ed258168b5facc94
#
_entry.id   0d66ae0499432004ed258168b5facc94
#
_cell.length_a   1.000
_cell.length_b   1.000
_cell.length_c   1.000
_cell.angle_alpha   90.00
_cell.angle_beta   90.00
_cell.angle_gamma   90.00
#
_symmetry.space_group_name_H-M   'P 1'
#
loop_
_entity.id
_entity.type
_entity.pdbx_description
1 polymer ?
#
loop_
_entity_poly.entity_id
_entity_poly.type
_entity_poly.pdbx_seq_one_letter_code
_entity_poly.pdbx_strand_id
1 'polypeptide(L)'
;MQAIKPLFKRELTFIEDVNDQEELFNIVGKRLKEKGIVNEDFTEALIERERNYPTGLDLSPVSNDIPNAAIPHADTEYCNDKAIVFVKLNNPISFYNMIAPDKNMDVRYLFFIINNQKESQTNVLSELMGFLTVVDNVKALEAMQTKDEIFQFLTEENSNIKN
;
A
#
# COMPACT_ATOMS: atom_id res chain seq x y z
N MET A 1 12.35 -7.20 3.90
CA MET A 1 12.09 -5.75 3.91
C MET A 1 13.26 -4.87 3.53
N GLN A 2 14.45 -5.42 3.48
CA GLN A 2 15.63 -4.57 3.22
C GLN A 2 15.55 -3.86 1.86
N ALA A 3 15.16 -4.60 0.82
CA ALA A 3 15.17 -4.03 -0.51
C ALA A 3 14.10 -2.96 -0.73
N ILE A 4 13.01 -3.00 0.03
CA ILE A 4 11.93 -2.04 -0.16
C ILE A 4 11.98 -0.87 0.81
N LYS A 5 12.81 -0.93 1.86
CA LYS A 5 12.90 0.18 2.81
C LYS A 5 13.18 1.52 2.14
N PRO A 6 14.12 1.60 1.18
CA PRO A 6 14.37 2.89 0.52
C PRO A 6 13.22 3.41 -0.32
N LEU A 7 12.22 2.58 -0.61
CA LEU A 7 11.08 3.00 -1.42
C LEU A 7 10.05 3.77 -0.60
N PHE A 8 10.06 3.65 0.73
CA PHE A 8 9.19 4.42 1.58
C PHE A 8 9.75 5.83 1.74
N LYS A 9 8.89 6.84 1.62
CA LYS A 9 9.29 8.25 1.71
C LYS A 9 8.42 8.93 2.75
N ARG A 10 9.01 9.86 3.51
CA ARG A 10 8.23 10.60 4.50
C ARG A 10 7.07 11.35 3.85
N GLU A 11 7.32 11.97 2.70
CA GLU A 11 6.29 12.74 2.01
C GLU A 11 5.26 11.87 1.31
N LEU A 12 5.44 10.56 1.32
CA LEU A 12 4.50 9.60 0.74
C LEU A 12 3.92 8.68 1.81
N THR A 13 3.90 9.14 3.04
CA THR A 13 3.30 8.41 4.16
C THR A 13 2.13 9.24 4.65
N PHE A 14 0.92 8.68 4.63
CA PHE A 14 -0.30 9.43 4.91
C PHE A 14 -1.21 8.73 5.90
N ILE A 15 -1.99 9.54 6.62
CA ILE A 15 -3.13 9.06 7.40
C ILE A 15 -4.33 9.79 6.83
N GLU A 16 -5.33 9.05 6.37
CA GLU A 16 -6.45 9.65 5.63
C GLU A 16 -7.79 9.17 6.14
N ASP A 17 -8.81 9.96 5.81
CA ASP A 17 -10.18 9.63 6.14
C ASP A 17 -10.98 9.85 4.87
N VAL A 18 -11.35 8.76 4.20
CA VAL A 18 -12.04 8.81 2.91
C VAL A 18 -13.25 7.88 2.97
N ASN A 19 -14.17 8.06 2.03
CA ASN A 19 -15.40 7.27 2.02
C ASN A 19 -15.29 5.99 1.20
N ASP A 20 -14.46 6.00 0.16
CA ASP A 20 -14.35 4.84 -0.70
C ASP A 20 -13.00 4.83 -1.43
N GLN A 21 -12.82 3.75 -2.17
CA GLN A 21 -11.59 3.48 -2.90
C GLN A 21 -11.29 4.55 -3.96
N GLU A 22 -12.31 4.95 -4.69
CA GLU A 22 -12.11 5.90 -5.78
C GLU A 22 -11.67 7.26 -5.25
N GLU A 23 -12.25 7.71 -4.16
CA GLU A 23 -11.84 8.96 -3.52
C GLU A 23 -10.38 8.89 -3.11
N LEU A 24 -9.96 7.77 -2.51
CA LEU A 24 -8.58 7.61 -2.08
C LEU A 24 -7.63 7.61 -3.29
N PHE A 25 -7.99 6.89 -4.34
CA PHE A 25 -7.14 6.80 -5.52
C PHE A 25 -6.98 8.15 -6.20
N ASN A 26 -8.02 8.97 -6.21
CA ASN A 26 -7.92 10.31 -6.77
C ASN A 26 -7.02 11.22 -5.92
N ILE A 27 -7.11 11.14 -4.61
CA ILE A 27 -6.26 11.92 -3.71
C ILE A 27 -4.79 11.52 -3.88
N VAL A 28 -4.50 10.24 -3.81
CA VAL A 28 -3.13 9.75 -3.91
C VAL A 28 -2.57 10.03 -5.30
N GLY A 29 -3.36 9.74 -6.34
CA GLY A 29 -2.91 9.97 -7.71
C GLY A 29 -2.57 11.41 -7.98
N LYS A 30 -3.38 12.34 -7.46
CA LYS A 30 -3.11 13.76 -7.63
C LYS A 30 -1.79 14.15 -6.97
N ARG A 31 -1.56 13.67 -5.75
CA ARG A 31 -0.31 13.97 -5.04
C ARG A 31 0.92 13.45 -5.78
N LEU A 32 0.81 12.22 -6.30
CA LEU A 32 1.92 11.62 -7.04
C LEU A 32 2.19 12.34 -8.34
N LYS A 33 1.13 12.76 -9.01
CA LYS A 33 1.25 13.50 -10.27
C LYS A 33 1.91 14.85 -10.04
N GLU A 34 1.53 15.54 -8.97
CA GLU A 34 2.13 16.83 -8.65
C GLU A 34 3.61 16.72 -8.34
N LYS A 35 4.04 15.57 -7.84
CA LYS A 35 5.45 15.32 -7.55
C LYS A 35 6.22 14.78 -8.74
N GLY A 36 5.55 14.53 -9.86
CA GLY A 36 6.19 13.99 -11.05
C GLY A 36 6.55 12.52 -10.96
N ILE A 37 6.03 11.81 -9.98
CA ILE A 37 6.35 10.40 -9.76
C ILE A 37 5.58 9.50 -10.71
N VAL A 38 4.43 9.96 -11.16
CA VAL A 38 3.59 9.23 -12.12
C VAL A 38 3.14 10.17 -13.23
N ASN A 39 2.67 9.62 -14.36
CA ASN A 39 2.19 10.44 -15.45
C ASN A 39 0.70 10.76 -15.28
N GLU A 40 0.14 11.50 -16.24
CA GLU A 40 -1.23 11.98 -16.13
C GLU A 40 -2.28 10.89 -16.19
N ASP A 41 -1.96 9.76 -16.79
CA ASP A 41 -2.92 8.67 -16.95
C ASP A 41 -2.91 7.67 -15.80
N PHE A 42 -2.02 7.88 -14.83
CA PHE A 42 -1.83 6.91 -13.74
C PHE A 42 -3.12 6.65 -12.94
N THR A 43 -3.82 7.70 -12.56
CA THR A 43 -4.99 7.55 -11.69
C THR A 43 -6.08 6.71 -12.36
N GLU A 44 -6.38 7.00 -13.62
CA GLU A 44 -7.39 6.23 -14.34
C GLU A 44 -6.94 4.79 -14.53
N ALA A 45 -5.67 4.58 -14.84
CA ALA A 45 -5.12 3.23 -15.01
C ALA A 45 -5.19 2.46 -13.69
N LEU A 46 -4.91 3.13 -12.58
CA LEU A 46 -4.96 2.51 -11.27
C LEU A 46 -6.39 2.07 -10.94
N ILE A 47 -7.36 2.94 -11.19
CA ILE A 47 -8.76 2.64 -10.91
C ILE A 47 -9.23 1.47 -11.75
N GLU A 48 -8.90 1.48 -13.03
CA GLU A 48 -9.32 0.41 -13.92
C GLU A 48 -8.65 -0.91 -13.58
N ARG A 49 -7.36 -0.87 -13.25
CA ARG A 49 -6.65 -2.10 -12.89
C ARG A 49 -7.20 -2.72 -11.63
N GLU A 50 -7.50 -1.90 -10.63
CA GLU A 50 -8.05 -2.43 -9.38
C GLU A 50 -9.42 -3.07 -9.60
N ARG A 51 -10.20 -2.51 -10.52
CA ARG A 51 -11.50 -3.08 -10.87
C ARG A 51 -11.35 -4.45 -11.49
N ASN A 52 -10.35 -4.63 -12.35
CA ASN A 52 -10.15 -5.88 -13.09
C ASN A 52 -9.29 -6.89 -12.34
N TYR A 53 -8.36 -6.40 -11.51
CA TYR A 53 -7.41 -7.24 -10.76
C TYR A 53 -7.31 -6.71 -9.33
N PRO A 54 -8.25 -7.08 -8.47
CA PRO A 54 -8.28 -6.55 -7.10
C PRO A 54 -7.04 -6.90 -6.32
N THR A 55 -6.67 -6.05 -5.37
CA THR A 55 -5.44 -6.22 -4.60
C THR A 55 -5.67 -6.28 -3.09
N GLY A 56 -6.90 -6.50 -2.64
CA GLY A 56 -7.17 -6.66 -1.21
C GLY A 56 -6.56 -7.95 -0.69
N LEU A 57 -5.91 -7.85 0.47
CA LEU A 57 -5.26 -8.98 1.11
C LEU A 57 -5.96 -9.29 2.42
N ASP A 58 -6.54 -10.48 2.51
CA ASP A 58 -7.21 -10.91 3.74
C ASP A 58 -6.15 -11.40 4.71
N LEU A 59 -5.95 -10.66 5.79
CA LEU A 59 -4.95 -10.99 6.79
C LEU A 59 -5.52 -11.78 7.96
N SER A 60 -6.79 -12.17 7.91
CA SER A 60 -7.38 -12.96 8.98
C SER A 60 -6.69 -14.30 9.20
N PRO A 61 -6.12 -14.98 8.19
CA PRO A 61 -5.36 -16.18 8.45
C PRO A 61 -4.09 -15.93 9.28
N VAL A 62 -3.56 -14.70 9.25
CA VAL A 62 -2.40 -14.34 10.07
C VAL A 62 -2.86 -14.08 11.50
N SER A 63 -3.91 -13.27 11.66
CA SER A 63 -4.51 -12.99 12.96
C SER A 63 -5.84 -12.30 12.73
N ASN A 64 -6.85 -12.68 13.53
CA ASN A 64 -8.15 -12.00 13.49
C ASN A 64 -8.09 -10.61 14.12
N ASP A 65 -6.99 -10.29 14.83
CA ASP A 65 -6.88 -9.03 15.55
C ASP A 65 -6.30 -7.89 14.71
N ILE A 66 -5.92 -8.15 13.48
CA ILE A 66 -5.31 -7.11 12.65
C ILE A 66 -6.22 -6.76 11.48
N PRO A 67 -6.18 -5.51 11.02
CA PRO A 67 -6.97 -5.11 9.85
C PRO A 67 -6.35 -5.65 8.57
N ASN A 68 -7.13 -5.62 7.51
CA ASN A 68 -6.66 -6.06 6.20
C ASN A 68 -5.92 -4.94 5.49
N ALA A 69 -5.15 -5.33 4.48
CA ALA A 69 -4.36 -4.42 3.68
C ALA A 69 -4.68 -4.57 2.20
N ALA A 70 -4.19 -3.64 1.40
CA ALA A 70 -4.27 -3.75 -0.05
C ALA A 70 -2.98 -3.21 -0.65
N ILE A 71 -2.67 -3.66 -1.87
CA ILE A 71 -1.44 -3.27 -2.56
C ILE A 71 -1.75 -2.75 -3.96
N PRO A 72 -2.47 -1.63 -4.08
CA PRO A 72 -2.87 -1.11 -5.38
C PRO A 72 -1.66 -0.71 -6.22
N HIS A 73 -1.73 -0.94 -7.52
CA HIS A 73 -0.66 -0.52 -8.42
C HIS A 73 -1.17 -0.47 -9.85
N ALA A 74 -0.50 0.32 -10.67
CA ALA A 74 -0.77 0.39 -12.10
C ALA A 74 0.43 -0.20 -12.83
N ASP A 75 0.30 -0.38 -14.15
CA ASP A 75 1.40 -0.90 -14.94
C ASP A 75 2.57 0.09 -14.94
N THR A 76 3.77 -0.44 -15.19
CA THR A 76 5.00 0.34 -15.06
C THR A 76 5.07 1.53 -16.02
N GLU A 77 4.37 1.46 -17.14
CA GLU A 77 4.39 2.56 -18.11
C GLU A 77 3.79 3.86 -17.56
N TYR A 78 2.98 3.77 -16.51
CA TYR A 78 2.38 4.94 -15.90
C TYR A 78 3.22 5.53 -14.79
N CYS A 79 4.35 4.91 -14.47
CA CYS A 79 5.20 5.31 -13.35
C CYS A 79 6.52 5.87 -13.87
N ASN A 80 6.98 6.95 -13.22
CA ASN A 80 8.25 7.59 -13.60
C ASN A 80 9.37 7.28 -12.61
N ASP A 81 9.06 6.60 -11.53
CA ASP A 81 10.01 6.40 -10.44
C ASP A 81 9.66 5.13 -9.69
N LYS A 82 10.38 4.84 -8.64
CA LYS A 82 10.10 3.73 -7.73
C LYS A 82 9.82 4.29 -6.35
N ALA A 83 8.70 3.90 -5.78
CA ALA A 83 8.33 4.33 -4.44
C ALA A 83 7.20 3.45 -3.93
N ILE A 84 7.00 3.46 -2.61
CA ILE A 84 5.82 2.86 -2.01
C ILE A 84 5.13 3.95 -1.21
N VAL A 85 3.86 4.18 -1.53
CA VAL A 85 3.03 5.13 -0.80
C VAL A 85 2.28 4.36 0.26
N PHE A 86 2.45 4.72 1.52
CA PHE A 86 1.72 4.08 2.60
C PHE A 86 0.57 4.96 3.06
N VAL A 87 -0.61 4.37 3.21
CA VAL A 87 -1.76 5.08 3.74
C VAL A 87 -2.38 4.24 4.84
N LYS A 88 -2.57 4.87 6.00
CA LYS A 88 -3.35 4.29 7.09
C LYS A 88 -4.68 5.03 7.12
N LEU A 89 -5.78 4.29 7.06
CA LEU A 89 -7.10 4.89 7.06
C LEU A 89 -7.67 4.91 8.48
N ASN A 90 -8.33 6.01 8.83
CA ASN A 90 -9.03 6.10 10.11
C ASN A 90 -10.21 5.15 10.14
N ASN A 91 -10.90 5.02 9.01
CA ASN A 91 -12.02 4.09 8.87
C ASN A 91 -11.75 3.18 7.68
N PRO A 92 -12.12 1.90 7.77
CA PRO A 92 -11.85 1.00 6.65
C PRO A 92 -12.70 1.33 5.44
N ILE A 93 -12.20 0.99 4.27
CA ILE A 93 -12.94 1.10 3.02
C ILE A 93 -12.95 -0.26 2.35
N SER A 94 -13.87 -0.42 1.39
CA SER A 94 -14.10 -1.70 0.75
C SER A 94 -13.12 -1.95 -0.39
N PHE A 95 -12.56 -3.16 -0.41
CA PHE A 95 -11.76 -3.67 -1.53
C PHE A 95 -12.24 -5.08 -1.82
N TYR A 96 -11.98 -5.54 -3.04
CA TYR A 96 -12.20 -6.94 -3.35
C TYR A 96 -10.92 -7.72 -3.13
N ASN A 97 -11.07 -9.00 -2.82
CA ASN A 97 -9.97 -9.87 -2.45
C ASN A 97 -9.17 -10.28 -3.69
N MET A 98 -7.85 -10.24 -3.59
CA MET A 98 -6.97 -10.59 -4.71
C MET A 98 -7.15 -12.05 -5.15
N ILE A 99 -7.36 -12.95 -4.20
CA ILE A 99 -7.47 -14.37 -4.48
C ILE A 99 -8.89 -14.76 -4.83
N ALA A 100 -9.87 -14.13 -4.19
CA ALA A 100 -11.29 -14.38 -4.45
C ALA A 100 -11.94 -13.06 -4.87
N PRO A 101 -11.83 -12.68 -6.15
CA PRO A 101 -12.19 -11.32 -6.59
C PRO A 101 -13.65 -10.92 -6.43
N ASP A 102 -14.52 -11.87 -6.16
CA ASP A 102 -15.92 -11.57 -5.90
C ASP A 102 -16.20 -11.35 -4.40
N LYS A 103 -15.21 -11.49 -3.55
CA LYS A 103 -15.38 -11.28 -2.12
C LYS A 103 -14.95 -9.91 -1.70
N ASN A 104 -15.84 -9.21 -1.03
CA ASN A 104 -15.60 -7.88 -0.52
C ASN A 104 -14.98 -7.96 0.88
N MET A 105 -14.12 -6.98 1.21
CA MET A 105 -13.45 -6.97 2.50
C MET A 105 -13.13 -5.54 2.90
N ASP A 106 -12.98 -5.32 4.20
CA ASP A 106 -12.63 -4.01 4.75
C ASP A 106 -11.11 -3.89 4.84
N VAL A 107 -10.57 -2.76 4.35
CA VAL A 107 -9.13 -2.52 4.30
C VAL A 107 -8.81 -1.22 5.01
N ARG A 108 -7.76 -1.21 5.84
CA ARG A 108 -7.29 -0.01 6.51
C ARG A 108 -5.87 0.38 6.16
N TYR A 109 -5.04 -0.53 5.64
CA TYR A 109 -3.66 -0.23 5.29
C TYR A 109 -3.45 -0.40 3.80
N LEU A 110 -2.89 0.61 3.15
CA LEU A 110 -2.64 0.54 1.73
C LEU A 110 -1.18 0.81 1.44
N PHE A 111 -0.62 -0.02 0.56
CA PHE A 111 0.75 0.12 0.08
C PHE A 111 0.64 0.28 -1.44
N PHE A 112 0.62 1.52 -1.91
CA PHE A 112 0.57 1.77 -3.35
C PHE A 112 1.97 1.54 -3.90
N ILE A 113 2.11 0.61 -4.82
CA ILE A 113 3.41 0.28 -5.39
C ILE A 113 3.60 1.11 -6.65
N ILE A 114 4.59 1.99 -6.64
CA ILE A 114 4.98 2.78 -7.80
C ILE A 114 6.27 2.19 -8.32
N ASN A 115 6.27 1.69 -9.54
CA ASN A 115 7.43 0.99 -10.05
C ASN A 115 7.49 1.17 -11.56
N ASN A 116 8.60 1.71 -12.04
CA ASN A 116 8.81 1.92 -13.47
C ASN A 116 9.61 0.79 -14.12
N GLN A 117 9.86 -0.31 -13.40
CA GLN A 117 10.62 -1.44 -13.92
C GLN A 117 9.91 -2.75 -13.62
N LYS A 118 9.50 -3.46 -14.67
CA LYS A 118 8.77 -4.72 -14.52
C LYS A 118 9.58 -5.77 -13.78
N GLU A 119 10.89 -5.78 -13.97
CA GLU A 119 11.75 -6.83 -13.44
C GLU A 119 11.74 -6.91 -11.93
N SER A 120 11.54 -5.79 -11.26
CA SER A 120 11.60 -5.77 -9.80
C SER A 120 10.25 -5.92 -9.13
N GLN A 121 9.16 -6.00 -9.91
CA GLN A 121 7.82 -5.98 -9.33
C GLN A 121 7.56 -7.19 -8.43
N THR A 122 7.98 -8.37 -8.86
CA THR A 122 7.77 -9.59 -8.07
C THR A 122 8.47 -9.50 -6.73
N ASN A 123 9.69 -8.95 -6.70
CA ASN A 123 10.43 -8.83 -5.45
C ASN A 123 9.76 -7.84 -4.48
N VAL A 124 9.27 -6.72 -5.00
CA VAL A 124 8.56 -5.75 -4.16
C VAL A 124 7.33 -6.38 -3.54
N LEU A 125 6.54 -7.08 -4.35
CA LEU A 125 5.33 -7.73 -3.85
C LEU A 125 5.67 -8.78 -2.80
N SER A 126 6.69 -9.59 -3.06
CA SER A 126 7.08 -10.65 -2.14
C SER A 126 7.53 -10.09 -0.79
N GLU A 127 8.29 -9.00 -0.80
CA GLU A 127 8.75 -8.41 0.46
C GLU A 127 7.62 -7.77 1.24
N LEU A 128 6.67 -7.12 0.56
CA LEU A 128 5.51 -6.57 1.23
C LEU A 128 4.65 -7.67 1.85
N MET A 129 4.44 -8.76 1.11
CA MET A 129 3.66 -9.87 1.64
C MET A 129 4.35 -10.46 2.87
N GLY A 130 5.68 -10.60 2.82
CA GLY A 130 6.42 -11.09 3.97
C GLY A 130 6.26 -10.18 5.19
N PHE A 131 6.30 -8.87 4.98
CA PHE A 131 6.11 -7.91 6.05
C PHE A 131 4.71 -8.05 6.68
N LEU A 132 3.69 -8.19 5.83
CA LEU A 132 2.31 -8.22 6.29
C LEU A 132 1.93 -9.53 6.97
N THR A 133 2.68 -10.59 6.76
CA THR A 133 2.40 -11.88 7.41
C THR A 133 3.04 -12.00 8.78
N VAL A 134 3.79 -11.00 9.22
CA VAL A 134 4.31 -10.95 10.59
C VAL A 134 3.35 -10.10 11.41
N VAL A 135 2.57 -10.75 12.29
CA VAL A 135 1.49 -10.08 12.99
C VAL A 135 1.98 -8.89 13.81
N ASP A 136 3.17 -8.98 14.38
CA ASP A 136 3.73 -7.89 15.18
C ASP A 136 3.96 -6.63 14.36
N ASN A 137 4.26 -6.77 13.08
CA ASN A 137 4.45 -5.61 12.20
C ASN A 137 3.15 -4.83 12.04
N VAL A 138 2.06 -5.55 11.79
CA VAL A 138 0.76 -4.89 11.58
C VAL A 138 0.24 -4.32 12.88
N LYS A 139 0.44 -5.02 14.00
CA LYS A 139 0.04 -4.48 15.29
C LYS A 139 0.81 -3.22 15.65
N ALA A 140 2.09 -3.16 15.27
CA ALA A 140 2.88 -1.96 15.48
C ALA A 140 2.31 -0.77 14.71
N LEU A 141 1.92 -0.99 13.46
CA LEU A 141 1.30 0.05 12.65
C LEU A 141 -0.02 0.51 13.26
N GLU A 142 -0.77 -0.43 13.84
CA GLU A 142 -2.06 -0.10 14.44
C GLU A 142 -1.89 0.82 15.65
N ALA A 143 -0.80 0.66 16.40
CA ALA A 143 -0.54 1.45 17.58
C ALA A 143 -0.02 2.85 17.26
N MET A 144 0.51 3.06 16.05
CA MET A 144 1.09 4.34 15.68
C MET A 144 0.03 5.33 15.22
N GLN A 145 0.17 6.59 15.62
CA GLN A 145 -0.84 7.60 15.34
C GLN A 145 -0.35 8.76 14.50
N THR A 146 0.95 8.84 14.21
CA THR A 146 1.49 9.93 13.40
C THR A 146 2.23 9.39 12.20
N LYS A 147 2.29 10.21 11.15
CA LYS A 147 3.01 9.86 9.93
C LYS A 147 4.50 9.63 10.22
N ASP A 148 5.07 10.42 11.11
CA ASP A 148 6.49 10.29 11.42
C ASP A 148 6.80 8.97 12.11
N GLU A 149 5.95 8.56 13.05
CA GLU A 149 6.14 7.27 13.71
C GLU A 149 6.09 6.13 12.68
N ILE A 150 5.12 6.18 11.79
CA ILE A 150 4.93 5.15 10.78
C ILE A 150 6.12 5.11 9.83
N PHE A 151 6.53 6.26 9.31
CA PHE A 151 7.65 6.32 8.38
C PHE A 151 8.91 5.78 9.03
N GLN A 152 9.15 6.18 10.28
CA GLN A 152 10.32 5.73 10.99
C GLN A 152 10.31 4.21 11.17
N PHE A 153 9.17 3.65 11.53
CA PHE A 153 9.05 2.22 11.69
C PHE A 153 9.31 1.47 10.38
N LEU A 154 8.75 1.96 9.27
CA LEU A 154 8.88 1.29 7.99
C LEU A 154 10.30 1.34 7.43
N THR A 155 11.10 2.32 7.83
CA THR A 155 12.45 2.50 7.29
C THR A 155 13.54 2.19 8.28
N GLU A 156 13.21 1.90 9.54
CA GLU A 156 14.21 1.68 10.57
C GLU A 156 14.98 0.41 10.31
N GLU A 157 16.30 0.50 10.49
CA GLU A 157 17.17 -0.60 10.19
C GLU A 157 16.88 -1.78 11.07
N ASN A 158 16.72 -1.53 12.37
CA ASN A 158 16.48 -2.60 13.30
C ASN A 158 15.06 -2.69 13.68
N SER A 159 14.15 -2.30 12.85
CA SER A 159 12.75 -2.34 13.16
C SER A 159 12.33 -3.74 13.48
N ASN A 160 13.28 -4.66 13.51
CA ASN A 160 12.93 -5.93 13.92
C ASN A 160 11.80 -6.38 13.22
N ILE A 161 11.74 -5.94 12.12
CA ILE A 161 10.83 -6.48 11.31
C ILE A 161 11.32 -7.83 11.33
N LYS A 162 10.85 -8.51 12.26
CA LYS A 162 11.26 -9.76 12.50
C LYS A 162 10.83 -10.51 11.39
N ASN A 163 11.37 -10.87 10.60
CA ASN A 163 10.84 -11.64 9.54
C ASN A 163 11.44 -12.97 9.48
#